data_1d89d8903733a80b4e74d9aeced04c74
#
_entry.id   1d89d8903733a80b4e74d9aeced04c74
#
_cell.length_a   1.000
_cell.length_b   1.000
_cell.length_c   1.000
_cell.angle_alpha   90.00
_cell.angle_beta   90.00
_cell.angle_gamma   90.00
#
_symmetry.space_group_name_H-M   'P 1'
#
loop_
_entity.id
_entity.type
_entity.pdbx_description
1 polymer ?
#
loop_
_entity_poly.entity_id
_entity_poly.type
_entity_poly.pdbx_seq_one_letter_code
_entity_poly.pdbx_strand_id
1 'polypeptide(L)'
;PVGTPAGAAVRERLVAELEALGFAVELQDAWGCRPAYAVCADGTNVLARLPGSGTGPALLLTAHYDSSGAGPGAADDMAAVAALVEVAGMLRGAAPLRNDVIFLFTDGEEVGLTGAEAFLEHPWAEDVGLIVNFEARGTGGQSLLFQTSEGNAWLIREFARVAPRPVTSSLLYDLYRLLPNDTDLSVYLEAGMAGINFAFVEGVERYHTALDDLAHLDRGSLQHHGDNALAAVHAFGDADLGAAPEGTALFQDVV
;
A
#
# COMPACT_ATOMS: atom_id res chain seq x y z
N PRO A 1 -0.13 -4.06 17.27
CA PRO A 1 0.98 -4.89 16.80
C PRO A 1 0.52 -6.31 16.46
N VAL A 2 1.24 -6.99 15.56
CA VAL A 2 1.01 -8.38 15.16
C VAL A 2 0.94 -9.30 16.38
N GLY A 3 0.10 -10.35 16.32
CA GLY A 3 -0.04 -11.36 17.38
C GLY A 3 -0.63 -10.85 18.70
N THR A 4 -1.12 -9.63 18.78
CA THR A 4 -1.72 -9.06 20.00
C THR A 4 -3.26 -9.05 19.93
N PRO A 5 -3.95 -9.05 21.11
CA PRO A 5 -5.40 -8.87 21.12
C PRO A 5 -5.86 -7.54 20.49
N ALA A 6 -5.05 -6.48 20.57
CA ALA A 6 -5.34 -5.21 19.94
C ALA A 6 -5.26 -5.32 18.40
N GLY A 7 -4.22 -5.98 17.85
CA GLY A 7 -4.12 -6.26 16.42
C GLY A 7 -5.31 -7.11 15.92
N ALA A 8 -5.68 -8.15 16.68
CA ALA A 8 -6.86 -8.96 16.36
C ALA A 8 -8.15 -8.12 16.30
N ALA A 9 -8.36 -7.19 17.23
CA ALA A 9 -9.53 -6.31 17.24
C ALA A 9 -9.54 -5.35 16.03
N VAL A 10 -8.37 -4.85 15.59
CA VAL A 10 -8.25 -4.04 14.37
C VAL A 10 -8.61 -4.89 13.15
N ARG A 11 -8.09 -6.10 13.03
CA ARG A 11 -8.42 -7.03 11.95
C ARG A 11 -9.92 -7.32 11.89
N GLU A 12 -10.55 -7.66 13.02
CA GLU A 12 -11.99 -7.91 13.10
C GLU A 12 -12.80 -6.70 12.63
N ARG A 13 -12.38 -5.49 13.01
CA ARG A 13 -13.02 -4.26 12.55
C ARG A 13 -12.85 -4.05 11.05
N LEU A 14 -11.66 -4.25 10.52
CA LEU A 14 -11.37 -4.12 9.10
C LEU A 14 -12.20 -5.11 8.26
N VAL A 15 -12.27 -6.36 8.68
CA VAL A 15 -13.13 -7.37 8.06
C VAL A 15 -14.59 -6.92 8.04
N ALA A 16 -15.11 -6.47 9.19
CA ALA A 16 -16.49 -6.02 9.29
C ALA A 16 -16.81 -4.82 8.38
N GLU A 17 -15.86 -3.87 8.22
CA GLU A 17 -16.04 -2.72 7.31
C GLU A 17 -16.07 -3.17 5.84
N LEU A 18 -15.17 -4.05 5.43
CA LEU A 18 -15.15 -4.58 4.06
C LEU A 18 -16.41 -5.41 3.76
N GLU A 19 -16.85 -6.25 4.68
CA GLU A 19 -18.09 -7.02 4.55
C GLU A 19 -19.33 -6.10 4.48
N ALA A 20 -19.36 -5.03 5.27
CA ALA A 20 -20.44 -4.03 5.22
C ALA A 20 -20.50 -3.30 3.86
N LEU A 21 -19.37 -3.14 3.18
CA LEU A 21 -19.28 -2.65 1.82
C LEU A 21 -19.66 -3.71 0.77
N GLY A 22 -19.92 -4.96 1.20
CA GLY A 22 -20.37 -6.06 0.33
C GLY A 22 -19.23 -6.83 -0.33
N PHE A 23 -18.01 -6.76 0.20
CA PHE A 23 -16.90 -7.61 -0.24
C PHE A 23 -16.99 -8.99 0.41
N ALA A 24 -16.58 -10.02 -0.34
CA ALA A 24 -16.16 -11.28 0.26
C ALA A 24 -14.73 -11.10 0.76
N VAL A 25 -14.53 -11.27 2.05
CA VAL A 25 -13.21 -11.11 2.68
C VAL A 25 -12.55 -12.47 2.82
N GLU A 26 -11.29 -12.56 2.44
CA GLU A 26 -10.43 -13.71 2.63
C GLU A 26 -9.38 -13.39 3.69
N LEU A 27 -9.10 -14.34 4.57
CA LEU A 27 -8.03 -14.25 5.57
C LEU A 27 -6.94 -15.24 5.16
N GLN A 28 -5.71 -14.74 5.11
CA GLN A 28 -4.52 -15.55 4.85
C GLN A 28 -3.64 -15.60 6.08
N ASP A 29 -3.28 -16.80 6.55
CA ASP A 29 -2.25 -16.95 7.56
C ASP A 29 -0.92 -16.39 7.04
N ALA A 30 -0.34 -15.44 7.77
CA ALA A 30 0.89 -14.74 7.43
C ALA A 30 2.03 -15.15 8.37
N TRP A 31 2.16 -16.46 8.63
CA TRP A 31 3.31 -17.00 9.32
C TRP A 31 4.55 -16.89 8.45
N GLY A 32 5.58 -16.24 8.97
CA GLY A 32 6.82 -16.08 8.22
C GLY A 32 8.02 -15.74 9.12
N CYS A 33 9.21 -15.94 8.56
CA CYS A 33 10.47 -15.58 9.20
C CYS A 33 11.33 -14.77 8.21
N ARG A 34 11.83 -13.64 8.65
CA ARG A 34 12.83 -12.84 7.92
C ARG A 34 14.20 -13.00 8.61
N PRO A 35 15.07 -13.88 8.10
CA PRO A 35 16.39 -14.12 8.70
C PRO A 35 17.26 -12.86 8.77
N ALA A 36 17.12 -11.94 7.80
CA ALA A 36 17.85 -10.67 7.78
C ALA A 36 17.56 -9.81 9.02
N TYR A 37 16.34 -9.90 9.57
CA TYR A 37 15.92 -9.18 10.77
C TYR A 37 15.92 -10.07 12.02
N ALA A 38 16.28 -11.35 11.89
CA ALA A 38 16.27 -12.35 12.96
C ALA A 38 14.90 -12.45 13.66
N VAL A 39 13.81 -12.35 12.91
CA VAL A 39 12.44 -12.32 13.43
C VAL A 39 11.55 -13.34 12.72
N CYS A 40 10.58 -13.87 13.46
CA CYS A 40 9.44 -14.61 12.93
C CYS A 40 8.17 -14.02 13.54
N ALA A 41 7.11 -13.94 12.75
CA ALA A 41 5.80 -13.48 13.18
C ALA A 41 4.69 -14.42 12.72
N ASP A 42 3.59 -14.41 13.47
CA ASP A 42 2.35 -15.12 13.18
C ASP A 42 1.26 -14.08 13.06
N GLY A 43 1.04 -13.66 11.83
CA GLY A 43 0.08 -12.63 11.44
C GLY A 43 -1.08 -13.20 10.64
N THR A 44 -1.97 -12.34 10.20
CA THR A 44 -3.10 -12.70 9.33
C THR A 44 -3.38 -11.57 8.35
N ASN A 45 -3.08 -11.76 7.08
CA ASN A 45 -3.48 -10.80 6.05
C ASN A 45 -5.00 -10.78 5.84
N VAL A 46 -5.53 -9.61 5.51
CA VAL A 46 -6.93 -9.41 5.13
C VAL A 46 -6.99 -9.05 3.65
N LEU A 47 -7.75 -9.80 2.87
CA LEU A 47 -7.84 -9.62 1.43
C LEU A 47 -9.29 -9.42 0.98
N ALA A 48 -9.47 -8.54 0.00
CA ALA A 48 -10.74 -8.39 -0.69
C ALA A 48 -10.50 -8.17 -2.19
N ARG A 49 -11.37 -8.71 -3.05
CA ARG A 49 -11.23 -8.57 -4.50
C ARG A 49 -12.50 -7.99 -5.10
N LEU A 50 -12.33 -6.93 -5.88
CA LEU A 50 -13.37 -6.34 -6.72
C LEU A 50 -13.17 -6.86 -8.15
N PRO A 51 -14.07 -7.70 -8.68
CA PRO A 51 -13.93 -8.19 -10.04
C PRO A 51 -14.05 -7.08 -11.07
N GLY A 52 -13.15 -7.07 -12.04
CA GLY A 52 -13.22 -6.25 -13.22
C GLY A 52 -14.09 -6.90 -14.32
N SER A 53 -14.10 -6.27 -15.49
CA SER A 53 -14.83 -6.73 -16.67
C SER A 53 -13.96 -7.49 -17.68
N GLY A 54 -12.64 -7.43 -17.51
CA GLY A 54 -11.64 -8.07 -18.38
C GLY A 54 -11.06 -9.34 -17.78
N THR A 55 -10.03 -9.85 -18.45
CA THR A 55 -9.29 -11.07 -18.06
C THR A 55 -7.79 -10.80 -17.91
N GLY A 56 -7.41 -9.53 -17.82
CA GLY A 56 -6.01 -9.12 -17.64
C GLY A 56 -5.55 -9.24 -16.19
N PRO A 57 -4.27 -8.90 -15.94
CA PRO A 57 -3.73 -8.87 -14.59
C PRO A 57 -4.46 -7.87 -13.68
N ALA A 58 -4.44 -8.13 -12.39
CA ALA A 58 -5.08 -7.32 -11.37
C ALA A 58 -4.21 -6.11 -10.94
N LEU A 59 -4.88 -5.05 -10.48
CA LEU A 59 -4.27 -3.97 -9.73
C LEU A 59 -4.34 -4.28 -8.24
N LEU A 60 -3.21 -4.33 -7.55
CA LEU A 60 -3.12 -4.52 -6.11
C LEU A 60 -2.93 -3.17 -5.41
N LEU A 61 -3.83 -2.84 -4.48
CA LEU A 61 -3.67 -1.73 -3.54
C LEU A 61 -3.37 -2.32 -2.17
N THR A 62 -2.28 -1.91 -1.52
CA THR A 62 -1.83 -2.50 -0.26
C THR A 62 -1.40 -1.46 0.76
N ALA A 63 -1.62 -1.77 2.04
CA ALA A 63 -1.22 -1.06 3.23
C ALA A 63 -1.12 -2.06 4.38
N HIS A 64 -0.33 -1.79 5.42
CA HIS A 64 -0.30 -2.67 6.58
C HIS A 64 -1.22 -2.19 7.71
N TYR A 65 -1.81 -3.12 8.46
CA TYR A 65 -2.71 -2.77 9.55
C TYR A 65 -2.12 -3.03 10.94
N ASP A 66 -0.97 -3.67 11.02
CA ASP A 66 -0.23 -3.77 12.27
C ASP A 66 0.47 -2.43 12.60
N SER A 67 0.95 -2.30 13.78
CA SER A 67 1.69 -1.13 14.23
C SER A 67 2.93 -1.55 14.99
N SER A 68 3.90 -0.65 15.10
CA SER A 68 5.05 -0.87 15.97
C SER A 68 4.61 -1.13 17.41
N GLY A 69 5.42 -1.84 18.16
CA GLY A 69 5.13 -2.11 19.58
C GLY A 69 5.14 -0.86 20.48
N ALA A 70 5.58 0.29 19.95
CA ALA A 70 5.78 1.52 20.69
C ALA A 70 4.66 2.56 20.51
N GLY A 71 3.80 2.38 19.51
CA GLY A 71 2.77 3.35 19.16
C GLY A 71 1.46 2.75 18.67
N PRO A 72 0.38 3.54 18.64
CA PRO A 72 -0.92 3.10 18.16
C PRO A 72 -1.02 2.96 16.63
N GLY A 73 -0.06 3.52 15.85
CA GLY A 73 -0.04 3.37 14.39
C GLY A 73 -1.16 4.14 13.67
N ALA A 74 -1.52 5.33 14.12
CA ALA A 74 -2.61 6.09 13.51
C ALA A 74 -2.24 6.62 12.12
N ALA A 75 -1.00 7.02 11.93
CA ALA A 75 -0.45 7.40 10.64
C ALA A 75 0.19 6.20 9.94
N ASP A 76 0.96 5.45 10.69
CA ASP A 76 1.75 4.31 10.26
C ASP A 76 1.12 2.97 10.74
N ASP A 77 0.22 2.34 9.97
CA ASP A 77 -0.21 2.74 8.63
C ASP A 77 -1.76 2.76 8.52
N MET A 78 -2.43 2.98 9.66
CA MET A 78 -3.91 3.02 9.67
C MET A 78 -4.50 4.15 8.83
N ALA A 79 -3.72 5.20 8.52
CA ALA A 79 -4.16 6.25 7.59
C ALA A 79 -4.33 5.68 6.17
N ALA A 80 -3.38 4.89 5.69
CA ALA A 80 -3.49 4.24 4.38
C ALA A 80 -4.59 3.18 4.39
N VAL A 81 -4.69 2.35 5.44
CA VAL A 81 -5.79 1.39 5.59
C VAL A 81 -7.15 2.08 5.45
N ALA A 82 -7.36 3.19 6.17
CA ALA A 82 -8.61 3.94 6.10
C ALA A 82 -8.87 4.52 4.70
N ALA A 83 -7.84 5.07 4.05
CA ALA A 83 -7.94 5.58 2.68
C ALA A 83 -8.32 4.47 1.69
N LEU A 84 -7.72 3.29 1.79
CA LEU A 84 -8.01 2.17 0.90
C LEU A 84 -9.42 1.59 1.13
N VAL A 85 -9.90 1.53 2.38
CA VAL A 85 -11.28 1.11 2.68
C VAL A 85 -12.29 2.08 2.07
N GLU A 86 -12.04 3.39 2.15
CA GLU A 86 -12.90 4.41 1.51
C GLU A 86 -12.90 4.26 -0.02
N VAL A 87 -11.72 4.08 -0.64
CA VAL A 87 -11.60 3.82 -2.07
C VAL A 87 -12.35 2.53 -2.47
N ALA A 88 -12.25 1.48 -1.69
CA ALA A 88 -13.00 0.24 -1.92
C ALA A 88 -14.52 0.49 -1.93
N GLY A 89 -15.02 1.27 -0.99
CA GLY A 89 -16.43 1.69 -0.94
C GLY A 89 -16.87 2.49 -2.17
N MET A 90 -16.04 3.44 -2.62
CA MET A 90 -16.31 4.23 -3.81
C MET A 90 -16.37 3.34 -5.07
N LEU A 91 -15.42 2.44 -5.24
CA LEU A 91 -15.36 1.54 -6.39
C LEU A 91 -16.51 0.55 -6.42
N ARG A 92 -16.98 0.10 -5.26
CA ARG A 92 -18.12 -0.83 -5.16
C ARG A 92 -19.41 -0.25 -5.74
N GLY A 93 -19.57 1.06 -5.69
CA GLY A 93 -20.71 1.80 -6.26
C GLY A 93 -20.50 2.29 -7.70
N ALA A 94 -19.32 2.09 -8.28
CA ALA A 94 -18.94 2.59 -9.61
C ALA A 94 -19.18 1.54 -10.71
N ALA A 95 -19.01 1.96 -11.97
CA ALA A 95 -18.96 1.03 -13.10
C ALA A 95 -17.72 0.12 -12.97
N PRO A 96 -17.82 -1.17 -13.37
CA PRO A 96 -16.68 -2.06 -13.30
C PRO A 96 -15.51 -1.56 -14.14
N LEU A 97 -14.31 -1.61 -13.55
CA LEU A 97 -13.05 -1.38 -14.26
C LEU A 97 -12.75 -2.57 -15.20
N ARG A 98 -11.77 -2.42 -16.07
CA ARG A 98 -11.27 -3.52 -16.89
C ARG A 98 -10.55 -4.57 -16.04
N ASN A 99 -9.64 -4.13 -15.17
CA ASN A 99 -8.83 -5.00 -14.34
C ASN A 99 -9.53 -5.26 -13.01
N ASP A 100 -9.33 -6.44 -12.45
CA ASP A 100 -9.67 -6.69 -11.06
C ASP A 100 -8.87 -5.74 -10.16
N VAL A 101 -9.48 -5.33 -9.03
CA VAL A 101 -8.76 -4.60 -7.98
C VAL A 101 -8.71 -5.49 -6.74
N ILE A 102 -7.51 -5.76 -6.27
CA ILE A 102 -7.26 -6.49 -5.04
C ILE A 102 -6.88 -5.47 -3.96
N PHE A 103 -7.54 -5.53 -2.83
CA PHE A 103 -7.16 -4.83 -1.60
C PHE A 103 -6.49 -5.83 -0.68
N LEU A 104 -5.25 -5.57 -0.32
CA LEU A 104 -4.47 -6.37 0.61
C LEU A 104 -4.10 -5.50 1.82
N PHE A 105 -4.46 -5.96 2.98
CA PHE A 105 -4.04 -5.36 4.24
C PHE A 105 -3.16 -6.36 4.95
N THR A 106 -1.87 -6.08 4.97
CA THR A 106 -0.85 -6.97 5.51
C THR A 106 -0.75 -6.87 7.02
N ASP A 107 -0.34 -7.95 7.65
CA ASP A 107 -0.01 -8.03 9.09
C ASP A 107 1.47 -8.40 9.23
N GLY A 108 2.18 -7.75 10.14
CA GLY A 108 3.57 -8.06 10.42
C GLY A 108 4.59 -7.34 9.50
N GLU A 109 4.22 -6.21 8.93
CA GLU A 109 5.15 -5.30 8.26
C GLU A 109 6.23 -4.85 9.25
N GLU A 110 5.82 -4.33 10.38
CA GLU A 110 6.63 -3.76 11.46
C GLU A 110 7.59 -4.75 12.15
N VAL A 111 7.39 -6.03 11.91
CA VAL A 111 8.24 -7.08 12.45
C VAL A 111 8.99 -7.86 11.38
N GLY A 112 9.11 -7.29 10.18
CA GLY A 112 9.94 -7.85 9.12
C GLY A 112 9.19 -8.26 7.86
N LEU A 113 8.12 -7.56 7.48
CA LEU A 113 7.40 -7.69 6.21
C LEU A 113 6.80 -9.09 5.99
N THR A 114 6.44 -9.77 7.09
CA THR A 114 6.03 -11.18 7.01
C THR A 114 4.71 -11.38 6.29
N GLY A 115 3.81 -10.38 6.35
CA GLY A 115 2.57 -10.37 5.60
C GLY A 115 2.77 -10.29 4.09
N ALA A 116 3.68 -9.44 3.65
CA ALA A 116 4.03 -9.32 2.23
C ALA A 116 4.68 -10.61 1.70
N GLU A 117 5.60 -11.19 2.47
CA GLU A 117 6.19 -12.49 2.13
C GLU A 117 5.14 -13.60 1.98
N ALA A 118 4.19 -13.66 2.94
CA ALA A 118 3.11 -14.63 2.87
C ALA A 118 2.21 -14.43 1.64
N PHE A 119 1.97 -13.17 1.24
CA PHE A 119 1.14 -12.89 0.08
C PHE A 119 1.75 -13.43 -1.22
N LEU A 120 3.07 -13.52 -1.35
CA LEU A 120 3.70 -14.12 -2.54
C LEU A 120 3.30 -15.59 -2.75
N GLU A 121 2.91 -16.29 -1.70
CA GLU A 121 2.42 -17.68 -1.75
C GLU A 121 0.88 -17.75 -1.96
N HIS A 122 0.19 -16.62 -1.97
CA HIS A 122 -1.26 -16.57 -2.17
C HIS A 122 -1.61 -16.76 -3.65
N PRO A 123 -2.65 -17.55 -4.00
CA PRO A 123 -3.02 -17.75 -5.41
C PRO A 123 -3.26 -16.45 -6.20
N TRP A 124 -3.75 -15.39 -5.55
CA TRP A 124 -3.99 -14.12 -6.21
C TRP A 124 -2.70 -13.35 -6.55
N ALA A 125 -1.56 -13.70 -5.96
CA ALA A 125 -0.29 -13.05 -6.29
C ALA A 125 0.10 -13.28 -7.76
N GLU A 126 -0.24 -14.44 -8.33
CA GLU A 126 0.00 -14.75 -9.74
C GLU A 126 -0.83 -13.87 -10.70
N ASP A 127 -1.96 -13.33 -10.22
CA ASP A 127 -2.84 -12.47 -11.02
C ASP A 127 -2.35 -11.01 -11.05
N VAL A 128 -1.46 -10.60 -10.13
CA VAL A 128 -1.10 -9.19 -9.95
C VAL A 128 -0.19 -8.69 -11.07
N GLY A 129 -0.60 -7.62 -11.74
CA GLY A 129 0.20 -6.94 -12.75
C GLY A 129 0.87 -5.65 -12.28
N LEU A 130 0.29 -5.01 -11.26
CA LEU A 130 0.83 -3.77 -10.69
C LEU A 130 0.43 -3.64 -9.22
N ILE A 131 1.38 -3.18 -8.40
CA ILE A 131 1.19 -2.94 -6.97
C ILE A 131 1.28 -1.44 -6.68
N VAL A 132 0.36 -0.95 -5.86
CA VAL A 132 0.39 0.40 -5.29
C VAL A 132 0.38 0.25 -3.78
N ASN A 133 1.52 0.49 -3.17
CA ASN A 133 1.72 0.44 -1.73
C ASN A 133 1.60 1.83 -1.12
N PHE A 134 1.05 1.90 0.08
CA PHE A 134 0.95 3.12 0.86
C PHE A 134 1.61 2.91 2.21
N GLU A 135 2.22 3.97 2.75
CA GLU A 135 3.07 3.96 3.91
C GLU A 135 3.04 5.29 4.64
N ALA A 136 3.56 5.32 5.85
CA ALA A 136 3.88 6.56 6.53
C ALA A 136 5.19 6.47 7.30
N ARG A 137 5.94 7.57 7.32
CA ARG A 137 7.14 7.72 8.16
C ARG A 137 7.08 8.99 9.01
N GLY A 138 5.88 9.35 9.40
CA GLY A 138 5.59 10.54 10.18
C GLY A 138 4.10 10.65 10.38
N THR A 139 3.63 11.79 10.85
CA THR A 139 2.21 12.01 11.12
C THR A 139 1.55 13.02 10.19
N GLY A 140 2.29 13.49 9.16
CA GLY A 140 1.77 14.51 8.25
C GLY A 140 2.65 14.74 7.02
N GLY A 141 2.30 15.81 6.27
CA GLY A 141 2.97 16.20 5.04
C GLY A 141 2.29 15.68 3.79
N GLN A 142 2.91 15.94 2.64
CA GLN A 142 2.41 15.48 1.36
C GLN A 142 2.64 13.97 1.19
N SER A 143 1.66 13.28 0.60
CA SER A 143 1.81 11.89 0.18
C SER A 143 2.71 11.85 -1.06
N LEU A 144 3.96 11.43 -0.87
CA LEU A 144 5.02 11.43 -1.86
C LEU A 144 5.06 10.07 -2.57
N LEU A 145 5.14 10.05 -3.89
CA LEU A 145 5.60 8.86 -4.61
C LEU A 145 7.13 8.83 -4.47
N PHE A 146 7.64 7.93 -3.63
CA PHE A 146 9.05 7.89 -3.25
C PHE A 146 9.83 6.66 -3.75
N GLN A 147 9.13 5.61 -4.19
CA GLN A 147 9.73 4.38 -4.70
C GLN A 147 8.93 3.84 -5.89
N THR A 148 9.63 3.26 -6.85
CA THR A 148 9.03 2.59 -8.01
C THR A 148 9.83 1.35 -8.39
N SER A 149 9.22 0.43 -9.13
CA SER A 149 9.95 -0.60 -9.86
C SER A 149 10.84 0.00 -10.96
N GLU A 150 11.78 -0.77 -11.47
CA GLU A 150 12.55 -0.40 -12.68
C GLU A 150 11.63 -0.34 -13.91
N GLY A 151 12.04 0.38 -14.94
CA GLY A 151 11.22 0.56 -16.14
C GLY A 151 9.97 1.42 -15.90
N ASN A 152 10.05 2.39 -15.00
CA ASN A 152 8.94 3.16 -14.45
C ASN A 152 8.36 4.26 -15.35
N ALA A 153 8.89 4.48 -16.56
CA ALA A 153 8.48 5.62 -17.39
C ALA A 153 6.98 5.63 -17.69
N TRP A 154 6.40 4.47 -17.96
CA TRP A 154 4.97 4.33 -18.18
C TRP A 154 4.17 4.62 -16.89
N LEU A 155 4.57 4.04 -15.76
CA LEU A 155 3.89 4.20 -14.47
C LEU A 155 3.80 5.67 -14.06
N ILE A 156 4.93 6.38 -14.12
CA ILE A 156 5.02 7.81 -13.79
C ILE A 156 4.16 8.64 -14.72
N ARG A 157 4.21 8.37 -16.03
CA ARG A 157 3.45 9.12 -17.03
C ARG A 157 1.95 8.97 -16.84
N GLU A 158 1.45 7.73 -16.66
CA GLU A 158 0.00 7.50 -16.51
C GLU A 158 -0.51 8.05 -15.18
N PHE A 159 0.22 7.85 -14.08
CA PHE A 159 -0.14 8.43 -12.78
C PHE A 159 -0.18 9.97 -12.83
N ALA A 160 0.86 10.60 -13.39
CA ALA A 160 0.96 12.07 -13.46
C ALA A 160 -0.16 12.73 -14.29
N ARG A 161 -0.81 11.99 -15.20
CA ARG A 161 -1.92 12.50 -16.01
C ARG A 161 -3.20 12.69 -15.21
N VAL A 162 -3.40 11.92 -14.16
CA VAL A 162 -4.67 11.87 -13.43
C VAL A 162 -4.55 12.30 -11.98
N ALA A 163 -3.36 12.24 -11.40
CA ALA A 163 -3.13 12.66 -10.02
C ALA A 163 -3.39 14.17 -9.87
N PRO A 164 -4.29 14.58 -8.95
CA PRO A 164 -4.67 15.99 -8.82
C PRO A 164 -3.54 16.85 -8.24
N ARG A 165 -2.68 16.25 -7.45
CA ARG A 165 -1.56 16.90 -6.77
C ARG A 165 -0.37 15.94 -6.66
N PRO A 166 0.24 15.52 -7.79
CA PRO A 166 1.34 14.58 -7.74
C PRO A 166 2.55 15.24 -7.06
N VAL A 167 3.11 14.53 -6.08
CA VAL A 167 4.37 14.95 -5.43
C VAL A 167 5.34 13.79 -5.56
N THR A 168 6.42 14.02 -6.31
CA THR A 168 7.38 12.96 -6.61
C THR A 168 8.69 13.53 -7.13
N SER A 169 9.78 12.79 -6.97
CA SER A 169 11.08 13.17 -7.51
C SER A 169 12.00 11.97 -7.61
N SER A 170 12.69 11.83 -8.74
CA SER A 170 13.73 10.81 -8.91
C SER A 170 14.83 10.93 -7.85
N LEU A 171 15.12 12.15 -7.37
CA LEU A 171 16.08 12.37 -6.30
C LEU A 171 15.64 11.74 -4.98
N LEU A 172 14.34 11.82 -4.64
CA LEU A 172 13.79 11.16 -3.45
C LEU A 172 13.88 9.64 -3.58
N TYR A 173 13.60 9.10 -4.76
CA TYR A 173 13.77 7.68 -5.05
C TYR A 173 15.22 7.21 -4.89
N ASP A 174 16.19 7.95 -5.46
CA ASP A 174 17.60 7.62 -5.35
C ASP A 174 18.11 7.74 -3.90
N LEU A 175 17.62 8.73 -3.15
CA LEU A 175 17.93 8.89 -1.73
C LEU A 175 17.36 7.73 -0.90
N TYR A 176 16.12 7.34 -1.14
CA TYR A 176 15.47 6.23 -0.43
C TYR A 176 16.27 4.93 -0.59
N ARG A 177 16.77 4.65 -1.79
CA ARG A 177 17.59 3.45 -2.06
C ARG A 177 18.90 3.38 -1.25
N LEU A 178 19.36 4.49 -0.69
CA LEU A 178 20.56 4.58 0.15
C LEU A 178 20.24 4.40 1.64
N LEU A 179 18.96 4.43 2.01
CA LEU A 179 18.53 4.29 3.40
C LEU A 179 18.29 2.80 3.70
N PRO A 180 18.58 2.34 4.93
CA PRO A 180 18.35 0.95 5.34
C PRO A 180 16.88 0.74 5.75
N ASN A 181 15.95 1.18 4.91
CA ASN A 181 14.51 1.08 5.16
C ASN A 181 13.91 0.17 4.12
N ASP A 182 12.99 -0.65 4.55
CA ASP A 182 12.16 -1.49 3.71
C ASP A 182 10.69 -1.22 3.95
N THR A 183 9.85 -1.63 3.04
CA THR A 183 8.39 -1.65 3.12
C THR A 183 7.89 -2.91 2.44
N ASP A 184 6.61 -3.21 2.54
CA ASP A 184 6.01 -4.35 1.84
C ASP A 184 6.31 -4.34 0.34
N LEU A 185 6.38 -3.16 -0.30
CA LEU A 185 6.75 -3.08 -1.72
C LEU A 185 8.14 -3.65 -2.01
N SER A 186 9.10 -3.54 -1.08
CA SER A 186 10.44 -4.10 -1.29
C SER A 186 10.40 -5.61 -1.53
N VAL A 187 9.56 -6.33 -0.80
CA VAL A 187 9.34 -7.78 -0.97
C VAL A 187 8.85 -8.10 -2.38
N TYR A 188 7.88 -7.35 -2.86
CA TYR A 188 7.29 -7.56 -4.19
C TYR A 188 8.26 -7.20 -5.31
N LEU A 189 9.04 -6.13 -5.14
CA LEU A 189 10.08 -5.76 -6.11
C LEU A 189 11.19 -6.80 -6.19
N GLU A 190 11.61 -7.39 -5.06
CA GLU A 190 12.57 -8.50 -5.00
C GLU A 190 12.04 -9.74 -5.72
N ALA A 191 10.73 -9.98 -5.69
CA ALA A 191 10.05 -11.03 -6.45
C ALA A 191 9.87 -10.69 -7.95
N GLY A 192 10.33 -9.50 -8.40
CA GLY A 192 10.25 -9.09 -9.81
C GLY A 192 8.90 -8.49 -10.22
N MET A 193 8.04 -8.17 -9.27
CA MET A 193 6.74 -7.55 -9.53
C MET A 193 6.91 -6.03 -9.76
N ALA A 194 6.01 -5.43 -10.54
CA ALA A 194 6.00 -3.99 -10.77
C ALA A 194 5.18 -3.25 -9.71
N GLY A 195 5.66 -2.07 -9.28
CA GLY A 195 4.94 -1.31 -8.27
C GLY A 195 5.40 0.12 -8.08
N ILE A 196 4.58 0.88 -7.35
CA ILE A 196 4.84 2.24 -6.88
C ILE A 196 4.48 2.35 -5.39
N ASN A 197 5.17 3.23 -4.68
CA ASN A 197 5.01 3.39 -3.23
C ASN A 197 4.84 4.85 -2.85
N PHE A 198 3.89 5.11 -1.96
CA PHE A 198 3.57 6.44 -1.45
C PHE A 198 3.80 6.51 0.06
N ALA A 199 4.37 7.62 0.55
CA ALA A 199 4.43 7.90 1.98
C ALA A 199 4.37 9.40 2.25
N PHE A 200 3.89 9.79 3.43
CA PHE A 200 4.12 11.11 3.98
C PHE A 200 5.15 11.02 5.13
N VAL A 201 5.97 12.07 5.28
CA VAL A 201 7.20 11.98 6.11
C VAL A 201 7.39 13.14 7.09
N GLU A 202 6.46 14.10 7.15
CA GLU A 202 6.55 15.20 8.13
C GLU A 202 6.14 14.72 9.52
N GLY A 203 6.75 15.27 10.57
CA GLY A 203 6.51 14.81 11.93
C GLY A 203 7.20 13.46 12.23
N VAL A 204 8.33 13.19 11.57
CA VAL A 204 9.11 11.94 11.72
C VAL A 204 9.52 11.65 13.17
N GLU A 205 9.62 12.66 14.02
CA GLU A 205 9.90 12.51 15.45
C GLU A 205 8.80 11.76 16.23
N ARG A 206 7.63 11.58 15.60
CA ARG A 206 6.49 10.82 16.17
C ARG A 206 6.41 9.39 15.65
N TYR A 207 7.10 9.11 14.55
CA TYR A 207 7.17 7.79 13.93
C TYR A 207 7.65 6.75 14.94
N HIS A 208 6.96 5.61 15.03
CA HIS A 208 7.23 4.53 15.98
C HIS A 208 7.24 4.99 17.46
N THR A 209 6.40 5.93 17.82
CA THR A 209 6.22 6.42 19.21
C THR A 209 4.76 6.44 19.62
N ALA A 210 4.49 6.64 20.90
CA ALA A 210 3.13 6.83 21.42
C ALA A 210 2.41 8.08 20.86
N LEU A 211 3.13 8.96 20.15
CA LEU A 211 2.59 10.17 19.52
C LEU A 211 2.13 9.92 18.07
N ASP A 212 2.30 8.73 17.54
CA ASP A 212 1.61 8.33 16.30
C ASP A 212 0.16 7.96 16.61
N ASP A 213 -0.62 8.96 16.98
CA ASP A 213 -2.00 8.87 17.40
C ASP A 213 -2.92 9.79 16.57
N LEU A 214 -4.23 9.65 16.74
CA LEU A 214 -5.23 10.45 16.01
C LEU A 214 -5.17 11.94 16.29
N ALA A 215 -4.58 12.37 17.41
CA ALA A 215 -4.45 13.79 17.74
C ALA A 215 -3.34 14.48 16.93
N HIS A 216 -2.36 13.70 16.49
CA HIS A 216 -1.23 14.20 15.73
C HIS A 216 -1.29 13.87 14.23
N LEU A 217 -2.20 12.97 13.82
CA LEU A 217 -2.41 12.66 12.40
C LEU A 217 -2.97 13.88 11.66
N ASP A 218 -2.26 14.31 10.61
CA ASP A 218 -2.73 15.35 9.71
C ASP A 218 -3.80 14.80 8.75
N ARG A 219 -4.99 15.37 8.80
CA ARG A 219 -6.10 14.93 7.96
C ARG A 219 -5.90 15.27 6.48
N GLY A 220 -5.11 16.29 6.17
CA GLY A 220 -4.77 16.63 4.80
C GLY A 220 -3.87 15.56 4.17
N SER A 221 -2.98 14.95 4.95
CA SER A 221 -2.13 13.83 4.53
C SER A 221 -2.96 12.58 4.27
N LEU A 222 -3.89 12.24 5.16
CA LEU A 222 -4.86 11.17 4.95
C LEU A 222 -5.67 11.38 3.66
N GLN A 223 -6.19 12.61 3.44
CA GLN A 223 -6.92 12.94 2.21
C GLN A 223 -6.02 12.78 0.98
N HIS A 224 -4.77 13.22 1.05
CA HIS A 224 -3.84 13.11 -0.07
C HIS A 224 -3.47 11.66 -0.39
N HIS A 225 -3.38 10.79 0.61
CA HIS A 225 -3.27 9.33 0.38
C HIS A 225 -4.49 8.78 -0.38
N GLY A 226 -5.69 9.13 0.05
CA GLY A 226 -6.92 8.75 -0.64
C GLY A 226 -6.98 9.29 -2.07
N ASP A 227 -6.60 10.55 -2.30
CA ASP A 227 -6.52 11.16 -3.62
C ASP A 227 -5.55 10.39 -4.53
N ASN A 228 -4.36 10.00 -4.01
CA ASN A 228 -3.36 9.23 -4.75
C ASN A 228 -3.83 7.79 -5.01
N ALA A 229 -4.49 7.14 -4.06
CA ALA A 229 -5.05 5.81 -4.25
C ALA A 229 -6.13 5.80 -5.34
N LEU A 230 -7.03 6.77 -5.31
CA LEU A 230 -8.06 6.92 -6.35
C LEU A 230 -7.44 7.27 -7.70
N ALA A 231 -6.42 8.15 -7.73
CA ALA A 231 -5.67 8.46 -8.95
C ALA A 231 -4.98 7.23 -9.53
N ALA A 232 -4.39 6.37 -8.70
CA ALA A 232 -3.79 5.11 -9.15
C ALA A 232 -4.84 4.18 -9.77
N VAL A 233 -6.03 4.09 -9.18
CA VAL A 233 -7.15 3.33 -9.77
C VAL A 233 -7.55 3.92 -11.13
N HIS A 234 -7.66 5.24 -11.26
CA HIS A 234 -7.97 5.88 -12.54
C HIS A 234 -6.87 5.74 -13.60
N ALA A 235 -5.60 5.69 -13.18
CA ALA A 235 -4.48 5.49 -14.07
C ALA A 235 -4.39 4.05 -14.59
N PHE A 236 -4.64 3.08 -13.72
CA PHE A 236 -4.26 1.69 -13.95
C PHE A 236 -5.44 0.71 -14.01
N GLY A 237 -6.61 1.08 -13.50
CA GLY A 237 -7.76 0.19 -13.44
C GLY A 237 -8.28 -0.28 -14.80
N ASP A 238 -8.13 0.54 -15.84
CA ASP A 238 -8.50 0.20 -17.23
C ASP A 238 -7.28 0.00 -18.15
N ALA A 239 -6.06 0.10 -17.61
CA ALA A 239 -4.83 0.02 -18.38
C ALA A 239 -4.45 -1.44 -18.71
N ASP A 240 -3.56 -1.63 -19.67
CA ASP A 240 -2.93 -2.92 -19.97
C ASP A 240 -1.75 -3.16 -19.01
N LEU A 241 -2.01 -3.82 -17.90
CA LEU A 241 -1.01 -4.14 -16.88
C LEU A 241 -0.06 -5.27 -17.29
N GLY A 242 -0.35 -5.98 -18.38
CA GLY A 242 0.53 -7.01 -18.94
C GLY A 242 1.56 -6.47 -19.93
N ALA A 243 1.55 -5.16 -20.21
CA ALA A 243 2.51 -4.55 -21.11
C ALA A 243 3.93 -4.58 -20.51
N ALA A 244 4.92 -4.83 -21.37
CA ALA A 244 6.32 -4.80 -20.94
C ALA A 244 6.70 -3.40 -20.40
N PRO A 245 7.50 -3.32 -19.33
CA PRO A 245 7.93 -2.05 -18.79
C PRO A 245 8.73 -1.26 -19.84
N GLU A 246 8.44 0.04 -19.93
CA GLU A 246 9.22 0.99 -20.73
C GLU A 246 10.47 1.42 -19.95
N GLY A 247 11.39 2.16 -20.60
CA GLY A 247 12.62 2.63 -19.97
C GLY A 247 12.39 3.46 -18.68
N THR A 248 13.46 3.75 -17.97
CA THR A 248 13.43 4.53 -16.73
C THR A 248 13.27 6.02 -17.05
N ALA A 249 12.30 6.68 -16.42
CA ALA A 249 12.12 8.12 -16.49
C ALA A 249 12.90 8.83 -15.39
N LEU A 250 13.42 10.01 -15.72
CA LEU A 250 13.74 11.05 -14.73
C LEU A 250 12.49 11.92 -14.57
N PHE A 251 12.05 12.11 -13.36
CA PHE A 251 10.81 12.83 -13.07
C PHE A 251 10.97 13.74 -11.85
N GLN A 252 10.24 14.83 -11.89
CA GLN A 252 10.13 15.77 -10.77
C GLN A 252 8.81 16.51 -10.90
N ASP A 253 8.12 16.70 -9.79
CA ASP A 253 7.02 17.65 -9.70
C ASP A 253 7.59 19.07 -9.81
N VAL A 254 6.94 19.88 -10.62
CA VAL A 254 7.21 21.32 -10.72
C VAL A 254 6.06 22.02 -10.02
N VAL A 255 6.33 22.60 -8.86
CA VAL A 255 5.39 23.42 -8.09
C VAL A 255 5.27 24.80 -8.73
#